data_a34cd374d85c8d94e791d312d52ffdfd
#
_entry.id   a34cd374d85c8d94e791d312d52ffdfd
#
_cell.length_a   1.000
_cell.length_b   1.000
_cell.length_c   1.000
_cell.angle_alpha   90.00
_cell.angle_beta   90.00
_cell.angle_gamma   90.00
#
_symmetry.space_group_name_H-M   'P 1'
#
loop_
_entity.id
_entity.type
_entity.pdbx_description
1 polymer ?
#
loop_
_entity_poly.entity_id
_entity_poly.type
_entity_poly.pdbx_seq_one_letter_code
_entity_poly.pdbx_strand_id
1 'polypeptide(L)'
;MSQIKSLDGVFRLAHALKSQLQSQIDSLDLGVSAMHMRVMKIIHKQAPCTAMDIVNYLHRDKAQVTRLIKTLLDLGFIDKSANPDDQRSQLLVLTNKGNDALEQLAKIDTQVFAKMTTDINDVDLVDFMEIAARMSNNLR
;
A
#
# COMPACT_ATOMS: atom_id res chain seq x y z
N MET A 1 6.33 5.98 -34.04
CA MET A 1 5.32 6.42 -33.07
C MET A 1 5.98 7.26 -31.99
N SER A 2 5.37 8.35 -31.62
CA SER A 2 5.90 9.20 -30.55
C SER A 2 5.86 8.47 -29.22
N GLN A 3 6.93 8.57 -28.42
CA GLN A 3 6.98 8.02 -27.05
C GLN A 3 5.84 8.56 -26.17
N ILE A 4 5.30 9.73 -26.50
CA ILE A 4 4.21 10.35 -25.74
C ILE A 4 2.92 9.49 -25.81
N LYS A 5 2.76 8.67 -26.85
CA LYS A 5 1.57 7.81 -27.00
C LYS A 5 1.80 6.37 -26.55
N SER A 6 2.89 6.12 -25.84
CA SER A 6 3.24 4.79 -25.32
C SER A 6 3.01 4.71 -23.83
N LEU A 7 2.57 3.54 -23.34
CA LEU A 7 2.45 3.25 -21.93
C LEU A 7 3.78 2.82 -21.28
N ASP A 8 4.83 2.65 -22.08
CA ASP A 8 6.11 2.09 -21.61
C ASP A 8 6.71 2.88 -20.45
N GLY A 9 6.68 4.21 -20.52
CA GLY A 9 7.22 5.07 -19.46
C GLY A 9 6.51 4.87 -18.14
N VAL A 10 5.20 4.76 -18.17
CA VAL A 10 4.38 4.53 -16.97
C VAL A 10 4.69 3.15 -16.38
N PHE A 11 4.72 2.10 -17.21
CA PHE A 11 5.04 0.75 -16.74
C PHE A 11 6.46 0.65 -16.19
N ARG A 12 7.43 1.30 -16.83
CA ARG A 12 8.82 1.30 -16.35
C ARG A 12 8.92 1.95 -14.97
N LEU A 13 8.27 3.09 -14.79
CA LEU A 13 8.27 3.79 -13.49
C LEU A 13 7.58 2.93 -12.43
N ALA A 14 6.42 2.39 -12.72
CA ALA A 14 5.67 1.53 -11.79
C ALA A 14 6.49 0.30 -11.39
N HIS A 15 7.14 -0.35 -12.35
CA HIS A 15 7.99 -1.52 -12.09
C HIS A 15 9.19 -1.16 -11.22
N ALA A 16 9.90 -0.08 -11.55
CA ALA A 16 11.06 0.37 -10.79
C ALA A 16 10.68 0.71 -9.35
N LEU A 17 9.55 1.41 -9.16
CA LEU A 17 9.05 1.77 -7.84
C LEU A 17 8.71 0.53 -7.02
N LYS A 18 7.94 -0.40 -7.59
CA LYS A 18 7.55 -1.64 -6.91
C LYS A 18 8.77 -2.48 -6.54
N SER A 19 9.76 -2.57 -7.43
CA SER A 19 10.99 -3.31 -7.19
C SER A 19 11.78 -2.72 -6.02
N GLN A 20 11.94 -1.40 -5.98
CA GLN A 20 12.63 -0.72 -4.89
C GLN A 20 11.92 -0.90 -3.56
N LEU A 21 10.60 -0.73 -3.53
CA LEU A 21 9.82 -0.91 -2.31
C LEU A 21 9.92 -2.34 -1.80
N GLN A 22 9.77 -3.34 -2.68
CA GLN A 22 9.85 -4.75 -2.27
C GLN A 22 11.23 -5.10 -1.73
N SER A 23 12.30 -4.64 -2.38
CA SER A 23 13.67 -4.85 -1.93
C SER A 23 13.91 -4.28 -0.53
N GLN A 24 13.44 -3.05 -0.29
CA GLN A 24 13.58 -2.40 1.03
C GLN A 24 12.75 -3.12 2.10
N ILE A 25 11.53 -3.54 1.76
CA ILE A 25 10.66 -4.28 2.69
C ILE A 25 11.29 -5.64 3.02
N ASP A 26 11.82 -6.34 2.03
CA ASP A 26 12.49 -7.63 2.25
C ASP A 26 13.67 -7.49 3.21
N SER A 27 14.40 -6.39 3.13
CA SER A 27 15.55 -6.14 4.01
C SER A 27 15.16 -5.92 5.48
N LEU A 28 13.89 -5.63 5.78
CA LEU A 28 13.39 -5.53 7.16
C LEU A 28 13.21 -6.90 7.81
N ASP A 29 13.18 -7.97 7.01
CA ASP A 29 13.05 -9.36 7.48
C ASP A 29 11.84 -9.59 8.40
N LEU A 30 10.71 -9.00 8.03
CA LEU A 30 9.46 -9.11 8.80
C LEU A 30 8.55 -10.25 8.35
N GLY A 31 8.89 -10.93 7.27
CA GLY A 31 8.08 -12.02 6.72
C GLY A 31 6.85 -11.55 5.95
N VAL A 32 6.80 -10.27 5.57
CA VAL A 32 5.66 -9.69 4.84
C VAL A 32 6.12 -9.06 3.53
N SER A 33 5.19 -8.98 2.59
CA SER A 33 5.39 -8.35 1.28
C SER A 33 4.89 -6.91 1.29
N ALA A 34 5.15 -6.19 0.20
CA ALA A 34 4.60 -4.85 -0.02
C ALA A 34 3.06 -4.84 0.06
N MET A 35 2.41 -5.90 -0.41
CA MET A 35 0.95 -6.00 -0.36
C MET A 35 0.44 -6.14 1.07
N HIS A 36 1.13 -6.90 1.92
CA HIS A 36 0.80 -6.99 3.35
C HIS A 36 0.91 -5.60 4.02
N MET A 37 1.98 -4.86 3.70
CA MET A 37 2.16 -3.49 4.20
C MET A 37 1.01 -2.58 3.76
N ARG A 38 0.56 -2.74 2.52
CA ARG A 38 -0.57 -1.97 2.00
C ARG A 38 -1.86 -2.26 2.76
N VAL A 39 -2.12 -3.53 3.09
CA VAL A 39 -3.27 -3.92 3.90
C VAL A 39 -3.20 -3.26 5.28
N MET A 40 -2.04 -3.28 5.93
CA MET A 40 -1.86 -2.60 7.22
C MET A 40 -2.11 -1.09 7.13
N LYS A 41 -1.66 -0.44 6.05
CA LYS A 41 -1.95 0.97 5.81
C LYS A 41 -3.46 1.25 5.73
N ILE A 42 -4.19 0.39 5.03
CA ILE A 42 -5.65 0.51 4.88
C ILE A 42 -6.32 0.37 6.25
N ILE A 43 -5.93 -0.63 7.04
CA ILE A 43 -6.46 -0.84 8.38
C ILE A 43 -6.25 0.43 9.25
N HIS A 44 -5.08 1.03 9.15
CA HIS A 44 -4.77 2.25 9.89
C HIS A 44 -5.63 3.44 9.44
N LYS A 45 -5.77 3.64 8.12
CA LYS A 45 -6.47 4.81 7.58
C LYS A 45 -7.98 4.69 7.64
N GLN A 46 -8.52 3.48 7.50
CA GLN A 46 -9.95 3.22 7.38
C GLN A 46 -10.56 2.69 8.69
N ALA A 47 -9.94 2.96 9.81
CA ALA A 47 -10.45 2.51 11.11
C ALA A 47 -11.82 3.19 11.41
N PRO A 48 -12.86 2.44 11.86
CA PRO A 48 -12.87 0.98 12.01
C PRO A 48 -12.95 0.25 10.65
N CYS A 49 -12.25 -0.89 10.55
CA CYS A 49 -12.04 -1.57 9.27
C CYS A 49 -12.36 -3.06 9.37
N THR A 50 -13.14 -3.57 8.41
CA THR A 50 -13.45 -5.00 8.26
C THR A 50 -12.68 -5.59 7.09
N ALA A 51 -12.65 -6.93 6.99
CA ALA A 51 -12.06 -7.61 5.83
C ALA A 51 -12.73 -7.19 4.53
N MET A 52 -14.06 -7.01 4.54
CA MET A 52 -14.81 -6.60 3.35
C MET A 52 -14.44 -5.18 2.91
N ASP A 53 -14.17 -4.29 3.85
CA ASP A 53 -13.69 -2.94 3.54
C ASP A 53 -12.37 -2.99 2.75
N ILE A 54 -11.47 -3.91 3.12
CA ILE A 54 -10.20 -4.10 2.42
C ILE A 54 -10.43 -4.65 1.01
N VAL A 55 -11.32 -5.65 0.87
CA VAL A 55 -11.70 -6.20 -0.44
C VAL A 55 -12.19 -5.08 -1.36
N ASN A 56 -13.09 -4.25 -0.87
CA ASN A 56 -13.68 -3.16 -1.64
C ASN A 56 -12.64 -2.09 -1.99
N TYR A 57 -11.77 -1.76 -1.06
CA TYR A 57 -10.75 -0.74 -1.29
C TYR A 57 -9.71 -1.18 -2.31
N LEU A 58 -9.27 -2.44 -2.23
CA LEU A 58 -8.24 -2.97 -3.13
C LEU A 58 -8.78 -3.45 -4.47
N HIS A 59 -10.10 -3.65 -4.59
CA HIS A 59 -10.73 -4.29 -5.76
C HIS A 59 -10.06 -5.63 -6.09
N ARG A 60 -9.73 -6.39 -5.05
CA ARG A 60 -9.09 -7.69 -5.19
C ARG A 60 -10.03 -8.81 -4.79
N ASP A 61 -9.69 -10.02 -5.25
CA ASP A 61 -10.38 -11.23 -4.90
C ASP A 61 -10.41 -11.45 -3.38
N LYS A 62 -11.59 -11.80 -2.86
CA LYS A 62 -11.81 -12.04 -1.44
C LYS A 62 -10.87 -13.10 -0.87
N ALA A 63 -10.59 -14.16 -1.64
CA ALA A 63 -9.67 -15.23 -1.20
C ALA A 63 -8.25 -14.72 -1.01
N GLN A 64 -7.77 -13.84 -1.90
CA GLN A 64 -6.43 -13.24 -1.76
C GLN A 64 -6.36 -12.36 -0.53
N VAL A 65 -7.38 -11.52 -0.30
CA VAL A 65 -7.42 -10.62 0.87
C VAL A 65 -7.48 -11.45 2.15
N THR A 66 -8.27 -12.53 2.18
CA THR A 66 -8.34 -13.43 3.33
C THR A 66 -6.98 -14.01 3.67
N ARG A 67 -6.20 -14.43 2.67
CA ARG A 67 -4.84 -14.96 2.88
C ARG A 67 -3.88 -13.90 3.41
N LEU A 68 -3.96 -12.67 2.89
CA LEU A 68 -3.14 -11.56 3.39
C LEU A 68 -3.43 -11.27 4.85
N ILE A 69 -4.70 -11.19 5.21
CA ILE A 69 -5.16 -10.96 6.59
C ILE A 69 -4.68 -12.09 7.51
N LYS A 70 -4.84 -13.34 7.07
CA LYS A 70 -4.42 -14.50 7.86
C LYS A 70 -2.92 -14.44 8.18
N THR A 71 -2.10 -14.13 7.20
CA THR A 71 -0.65 -13.99 7.41
C THR A 71 -0.35 -12.90 8.44
N LEU A 72 -1.02 -11.76 8.33
CA LEU A 72 -0.81 -10.65 9.27
C LEU A 72 -1.25 -11.00 10.69
N LEU A 73 -2.35 -11.74 10.84
CA LEU A 73 -2.81 -12.25 12.14
C LEU A 73 -1.80 -13.25 12.73
N ASP A 74 -1.35 -14.20 11.92
CA ASP A 74 -0.41 -15.25 12.35
C ASP A 74 0.92 -14.67 12.80
N LEU A 75 1.37 -13.60 12.14
CA LEU A 75 2.63 -12.92 12.47
C LEU A 75 2.48 -11.88 13.59
N GLY A 76 1.27 -11.61 14.04
CA GLY A 76 1.03 -10.71 15.15
C GLY A 76 1.04 -9.22 14.81
N PHE A 77 0.89 -8.86 13.53
CA PHE A 77 0.83 -7.46 13.11
C PHE A 77 -0.55 -6.84 13.29
N ILE A 78 -1.59 -7.65 13.26
CA ILE A 78 -2.97 -7.21 13.45
C ILE A 78 -3.70 -8.17 14.38
N ASP A 79 -4.78 -7.69 14.99
CA ASP A 79 -5.71 -8.48 15.80
C ASP A 79 -7.13 -8.27 15.30
N LYS A 80 -8.01 -9.18 15.72
CA LYS A 80 -9.44 -9.06 15.52
C LYS A 80 -10.10 -8.50 16.77
N SER A 81 -11.13 -7.69 16.55
CA SER A 81 -11.94 -7.09 17.59
C SER A 81 -13.42 -7.25 17.22
N ALA A 82 -14.29 -7.34 18.24
CA ALA A 82 -15.72 -7.43 18.00
C ALA A 82 -16.24 -6.18 17.30
N ASN A 83 -17.13 -6.39 16.33
CA ASN A 83 -17.81 -5.27 15.65
C ASN A 83 -19.14 -5.02 16.35
N PRO A 84 -19.31 -3.89 17.07
CA PRO A 84 -20.56 -3.61 17.79
C PRO A 84 -21.77 -3.44 16.88
N ASP A 85 -21.54 -3.11 15.59
CA ASP A 85 -22.61 -2.85 14.63
C ASP A 85 -23.03 -4.10 13.84
N ASP A 86 -22.18 -5.14 13.81
CA ASP A 86 -22.46 -6.36 13.05
C ASP A 86 -21.71 -7.55 13.65
N GLN A 87 -22.44 -8.47 14.26
CA GLN A 87 -21.88 -9.68 14.89
C GLN A 87 -21.27 -10.66 13.89
N ARG A 88 -21.60 -10.52 12.59
CA ARG A 88 -21.10 -11.42 11.54
C ARG A 88 -19.72 -11.05 11.06
N SER A 89 -19.29 -9.81 11.29
CA SER A 89 -17.98 -9.33 10.89
C SER A 89 -17.16 -8.95 12.11
N GLN A 90 -15.83 -8.95 11.93
CA GLN A 90 -14.91 -8.52 12.97
C GLN A 90 -14.12 -7.32 12.47
N LEU A 91 -13.81 -6.43 13.38
CA LEU A 91 -12.93 -5.31 13.09
C LEU A 91 -11.47 -5.79 13.13
N LEU A 92 -10.66 -5.25 12.25
CA LEU A 92 -9.23 -5.49 12.22
C LEU A 92 -8.53 -4.26 12.80
N VAL A 93 -7.58 -4.51 13.69
CA VAL A 93 -6.83 -3.43 14.36
C VAL A 93 -5.35 -3.75 14.32
N LEU A 94 -4.52 -2.72 14.21
CA LEU A 94 -3.07 -2.88 14.29
C LEU A 94 -2.65 -3.15 15.72
N THR A 95 -1.69 -4.07 15.87
CA THR A 95 -0.96 -4.25 17.13
C THR A 95 0.17 -3.24 17.22
N ASN A 96 0.86 -3.18 18.36
CA ASN A 96 2.09 -2.38 18.49
C ASN A 96 3.13 -2.80 17.46
N LYS A 97 3.25 -4.10 17.20
CA LYS A 97 4.15 -4.63 16.16
C LYS A 97 3.75 -4.12 14.77
N GLY A 98 2.44 -4.07 14.47
CA GLY A 98 1.93 -3.52 13.22
C GLY A 98 2.20 -2.03 13.07
N ASN A 99 2.01 -1.26 14.14
CA ASN A 99 2.31 0.17 14.13
C ASN A 99 3.81 0.42 13.90
N ASP A 100 4.68 -0.37 14.55
CA ASP A 100 6.13 -0.26 14.35
C ASP A 100 6.52 -0.58 12.90
N ALA A 101 5.89 -1.60 12.31
CA ALA A 101 6.13 -1.95 10.90
C ALA A 101 5.74 -0.80 9.97
N LEU A 102 4.62 -0.12 10.23
CA LEU A 102 4.21 1.04 9.44
C LEU A 102 5.14 2.23 9.60
N GLU A 103 5.72 2.43 10.79
CA GLU A 103 6.74 3.46 10.97
C GLU A 103 7.97 3.19 10.12
N GLN A 104 8.41 1.93 10.08
CA GLN A 104 9.53 1.53 9.22
C GLN A 104 9.20 1.70 7.74
N LEU A 105 7.97 1.37 7.33
CA LEU A 105 7.50 1.59 5.98
C LEU A 105 7.52 3.09 5.61
N ALA A 106 7.11 3.96 6.52
CA ALA A 106 7.13 5.39 6.28
C ALA A 106 8.55 5.91 6.01
N LYS A 107 9.54 5.37 6.70
CA LYS A 107 10.95 5.70 6.44
C LYS A 107 11.40 5.22 5.07
N ILE A 108 11.00 4.01 4.69
CA ILE A 108 11.28 3.46 3.35
C ILE A 108 10.65 4.35 2.28
N ASP A 109 9.37 4.71 2.43
CA ASP A 109 8.66 5.56 1.48
C ASP A 109 9.39 6.89 1.28
N THR A 110 9.83 7.52 2.37
CA THR A 110 10.58 8.77 2.32
C THR A 110 11.90 8.62 1.57
N GLN A 111 12.65 7.55 1.84
CA GLN A 111 13.93 7.28 1.19
C GLN A 111 13.76 6.98 -0.29
N VAL A 112 12.78 6.15 -0.65
CA VAL A 112 12.50 5.80 -2.05
C VAL A 112 12.01 7.03 -2.81
N PHE A 113 11.15 7.84 -2.21
CA PHE A 113 10.69 9.08 -2.83
C PHE A 113 11.85 10.03 -3.10
N ALA A 114 12.73 10.23 -2.13
CA ALA A 114 13.89 11.10 -2.30
C ALA A 114 14.80 10.62 -3.43
N LYS A 115 15.05 9.31 -3.49
CA LYS A 115 15.86 8.72 -4.57
C LYS A 115 15.19 8.87 -5.93
N MET A 116 13.88 8.60 -5.98
CA MET A 116 13.11 8.67 -7.22
C MET A 116 13.06 10.08 -7.81
N THR A 117 13.07 11.10 -6.94
CA THR A 117 12.94 12.50 -7.35
C THR A 117 14.26 13.25 -7.41
N THR A 118 15.39 12.54 -7.39
CA THR A 118 16.72 13.14 -7.48
C THR A 118 16.83 13.99 -8.76
N ASP A 119 17.30 15.23 -8.60
CA ASP A 119 17.51 16.20 -9.71
C ASP A 119 16.21 16.60 -10.43
N ILE A 120 15.06 16.41 -9.79
CA ILE A 120 13.78 16.89 -10.29
C ILE A 120 13.31 18.03 -9.39
N ASN A 121 12.99 19.18 -9.96
CA ASN A 121 12.58 20.35 -9.18
C ASN A 121 11.12 20.23 -8.70
N ASP A 122 10.77 21.03 -7.69
CA ASP A 122 9.46 20.96 -7.04
C ASP A 122 8.32 21.31 -7.99
N VAL A 123 8.53 22.25 -8.92
CA VAL A 123 7.50 22.65 -9.90
C VAL A 123 7.11 21.45 -10.77
N ASP A 124 8.12 20.74 -11.30
CA ASP A 124 7.89 19.55 -12.13
C ASP A 124 7.23 18.43 -11.34
N LEU A 125 7.58 18.28 -10.05
CA LEU A 125 6.96 17.26 -9.19
C LEU A 125 5.48 17.57 -8.92
N VAL A 126 5.13 18.83 -8.66
CA VAL A 126 3.74 19.26 -8.49
C VAL A 126 2.95 18.97 -9.76
N ASP A 127 3.50 19.35 -10.92
CA ASP A 127 2.86 19.10 -12.22
C ASP A 127 2.66 17.59 -12.45
N PHE A 128 3.69 16.80 -12.17
CA PHE A 128 3.59 15.34 -12.30
C PHE A 128 2.47 14.76 -11.42
N MET A 129 2.40 15.17 -10.17
CA MET A 129 1.39 14.65 -9.23
C MET A 129 -0.03 15.02 -9.67
N GLU A 130 -0.23 16.25 -10.16
CA GLU A 130 -1.52 16.69 -10.69
C GLU A 130 -1.92 15.89 -11.93
N ILE A 131 -0.98 15.71 -12.86
CA ILE A 131 -1.22 14.95 -14.10
C ILE A 131 -1.51 13.49 -13.77
N ALA A 132 -0.72 12.88 -12.87
CA ALA A 132 -0.94 11.50 -12.45
C ALA A 132 -2.33 11.30 -11.84
N ALA A 133 -2.78 12.24 -11.00
CA ALA A 133 -4.11 12.21 -10.41
C ALA A 133 -5.21 12.29 -11.47
N ARG A 134 -5.06 13.17 -12.45
CA ARG A 134 -6.02 13.30 -13.57
C ARG A 134 -6.07 12.03 -14.40
N MET A 135 -4.92 11.44 -14.69
CA MET A 135 -4.84 10.16 -15.43
C MET A 135 -5.56 9.05 -14.67
N SER A 136 -5.32 8.94 -13.36
CA SER A 136 -5.97 7.94 -12.52
C SER A 136 -7.49 8.11 -12.52
N ASN A 137 -7.96 9.34 -12.38
CA ASN A 137 -9.39 9.63 -12.38
C ASN A 137 -10.06 9.30 -13.73
N ASN A 138 -9.34 9.48 -14.83
CA ASN A 138 -9.85 9.13 -16.16
C ASN A 138 -10.06 7.63 -16.35
N LEU A 139 -9.33 6.81 -15.58
CA LEU A 139 -9.36 5.34 -15.70
C LEU A 139 -10.34 4.66 -14.74
N ARG A 140 -11.00 5.41 -13.88
CA ARG A 140 -11.98 4.87 -12.92
C ARG A 140 -13.38 4.80 -13.51
#